data_d20237a9c85158e747cfba75a49bc104
#
_entry.id   d20237a9c85158e747cfba75a49bc104
#
_cell.length_a   1.000
_cell.length_b   1.000
_cell.length_c   1.000
_cell.angle_alpha   90.00
_cell.angle_beta   90.00
_cell.angle_gamma   90.00
#
_symmetry.space_group_name_H-M   'P 1'
#
loop_
_entity.id
_entity.type
_entity.pdbx_description
1 polymer ?
#
loop_
_entity_poly.entity_id
_entity_poly.type
_entity_poly.pdbx_seq_one_letter_code
_entity_poly.pdbx_strand_id
1 'polypeptide(L)'
;MKYEYCGISLGDNIKDIIEKFNMSKIEYEKDLKYLSFKLGKISQKINLESFLSIPIKIGKVIYIIIFDENFKLFNELEIWQELTDEIKEKYELYYDEDDDGIYLSKKYKYLKIGVDEGYGRIEGFKDYKERIFSFIFDAQEDICWILQEDKITNYLECKNLQDIYSSLYDSKTLDVDIEKREIYGQLDNYKFIFSLLTRDIKSIQNLETGEFIKISLK
;
A
#
# COMPACT_ATOMS: atom_id res chain seq x y z
N MET A 1 -3.84 -19.56 1.65
CA MET A 1 -4.85 -18.61 1.13
C MET A 1 -4.17 -17.62 0.21
N LYS A 2 -4.83 -17.21 -0.88
CA LYS A 2 -4.34 -16.13 -1.73
C LYS A 2 -5.05 -14.84 -1.32
N TYR A 3 -4.30 -13.84 -0.87
CA TYR A 3 -4.82 -12.52 -0.50
C TYR A 3 -4.93 -11.67 -1.77
N GLU A 4 -6.04 -11.86 -2.49
CA GLU A 4 -6.24 -11.31 -3.83
C GLU A 4 -7.58 -10.59 -3.96
N TYR A 5 -7.58 -9.45 -4.66
CA TYR A 5 -8.77 -8.76 -5.10
C TYR A 5 -8.57 -8.20 -6.52
N CYS A 6 -9.54 -8.37 -7.40
CA CYS A 6 -9.48 -7.97 -8.81
C CYS A 6 -8.23 -8.49 -9.56
N GLY A 7 -7.74 -9.68 -9.16
CA GLY A 7 -6.55 -10.28 -9.75
C GLY A 7 -5.23 -9.65 -9.31
N ILE A 8 -5.24 -8.85 -8.25
CA ILE A 8 -4.06 -8.29 -7.59
C ILE A 8 -3.90 -8.97 -6.24
N SER A 9 -2.67 -9.36 -5.92
CA SER A 9 -2.32 -10.02 -4.66
C SER A 9 -1.32 -9.21 -3.85
N LEU A 10 -1.31 -9.43 -2.54
CA LEU A 10 -0.20 -8.95 -1.71
C LEU A 10 1.14 -9.46 -2.27
N GLY A 11 2.13 -8.58 -2.35
CA GLY A 11 3.45 -8.86 -2.89
C GLY A 11 3.60 -8.69 -4.40
N ASP A 12 2.51 -8.45 -5.15
CA ASP A 12 2.58 -8.16 -6.59
C ASP A 12 3.43 -6.90 -6.85
N ASN A 13 4.20 -6.91 -7.94
CA ASN A 13 5.06 -5.78 -8.27
C ASN A 13 4.27 -4.64 -8.91
N ILE A 14 4.71 -3.42 -8.66
CA ILE A 14 4.14 -2.20 -9.28
C ILE A 14 4.12 -2.28 -10.81
N LYS A 15 5.13 -2.92 -11.43
CA LYS A 15 5.18 -3.13 -12.88
C LYS A 15 3.96 -3.89 -13.37
N ASP A 16 3.63 -5.01 -12.72
CA ASP A 16 2.51 -5.87 -13.11
C ASP A 16 1.17 -5.14 -12.94
N ILE A 17 1.08 -4.29 -11.91
CA ILE A 17 -0.10 -3.45 -11.65
C ILE A 17 -0.27 -2.42 -12.78
N ILE A 18 0.78 -1.68 -13.12
CA ILE A 18 0.73 -0.64 -14.17
C ILE A 18 0.44 -1.25 -15.55
N GLU A 19 0.98 -2.43 -15.86
CA GLU A 19 0.74 -3.10 -17.13
C GLU A 19 -0.68 -3.69 -17.24
N LYS A 20 -1.23 -4.17 -16.11
CA LYS A 20 -2.54 -4.83 -16.06
C LYS A 20 -3.72 -3.85 -16.07
N PHE A 21 -3.54 -2.72 -15.42
CA PHE A 21 -4.59 -1.73 -15.24
C PHE A 21 -4.29 -0.48 -16.03
N ASN A 22 -5.24 -0.09 -16.90
CA ASN A 22 -5.19 1.24 -17.55
C ASN A 22 -5.51 2.29 -16.48
N MET A 23 -4.46 2.71 -15.78
CA MET A 23 -4.56 3.48 -14.54
C MET A 23 -4.93 4.93 -14.82
N SER A 24 -6.22 5.20 -14.87
CA SER A 24 -6.75 6.55 -15.08
C SER A 24 -6.68 7.44 -13.84
N LYS A 25 -6.49 6.85 -12.65
CA LYS A 25 -6.39 7.61 -11.39
C LYS A 25 -5.41 6.93 -10.45
N ILE A 26 -4.28 7.56 -10.25
CA ILE A 26 -3.32 7.23 -9.21
C ILE A 26 -3.37 8.35 -8.21
N GLU A 27 -3.77 8.06 -7.00
CA GLU A 27 -3.65 8.98 -5.89
C GLU A 27 -2.35 8.70 -5.17
N TYR A 28 -1.53 9.71 -5.03
CA TYR A 28 -0.28 9.68 -4.32
C TYR A 28 -0.38 10.54 -3.06
N GLU A 29 -0.30 9.89 -1.92
CA GLU A 29 -0.19 10.59 -0.64
C GLU A 29 1.29 10.79 -0.32
N LYS A 30 1.78 11.98 -0.61
CA LYS A 30 3.18 12.34 -0.46
C LYS A 30 3.70 12.18 0.96
N ASP A 31 2.85 12.42 1.95
CA ASP A 31 3.23 12.36 3.37
C ASP A 31 3.44 10.93 3.86
N LEU A 32 2.71 9.97 3.30
CA LEU A 32 2.81 8.56 3.63
C LEU A 32 3.78 7.79 2.74
N LYS A 33 4.29 8.44 1.67
CA LYS A 33 5.27 7.86 0.74
C LYS A 33 4.78 6.56 0.08
N TYR A 34 3.47 6.45 -0.13
CA TYR A 34 2.81 5.36 -0.82
C TYR A 34 2.23 5.83 -2.15
N LEU A 35 2.09 4.89 -3.07
CA LEU A 35 1.23 5.02 -4.22
C LEU A 35 -0.07 4.28 -3.92
N SER A 36 -1.17 5.01 -3.89
CA SER A 36 -2.49 4.45 -3.69
C SER A 36 -3.22 4.36 -5.02
N PHE A 37 -3.74 3.16 -5.34
CA PHE A 37 -4.41 2.88 -6.59
C PHE A 37 -5.86 2.53 -6.34
N LYS A 38 -6.79 3.29 -6.90
CA LYS A 38 -8.21 2.97 -6.85
C LYS A 38 -8.54 1.82 -7.77
N LEU A 39 -9.33 0.88 -7.25
CA LEU A 39 -9.70 -0.34 -7.97
C LEU A 39 -11.08 -0.25 -8.63
N GLY A 40 -11.68 0.93 -8.66
CA GLY A 40 -12.91 1.26 -9.39
C GLY A 40 -14.18 0.58 -8.88
N LYS A 41 -14.16 0.05 -7.65
CA LYS A 41 -15.32 -0.54 -6.98
C LYS A 41 -15.72 0.30 -5.78
N ILE A 42 -16.89 0.89 -5.84
CA ILE A 42 -17.42 1.82 -4.84
C ILE A 42 -18.53 1.13 -4.06
N SER A 43 -18.50 1.25 -2.74
CA SER A 43 -19.67 0.92 -1.93
C SER A 43 -20.76 1.96 -2.15
N GLN A 44 -21.97 1.52 -2.51
CA GLN A 44 -23.09 2.43 -2.74
C GLN A 44 -23.59 3.09 -1.44
N LYS A 45 -23.39 2.42 -0.30
CA LYS A 45 -23.86 2.93 1.00
C LYS A 45 -22.99 4.01 1.60
N ILE A 46 -21.68 3.94 1.40
CA ILE A 46 -20.70 4.80 2.09
C ILE A 46 -19.84 5.62 1.13
N ASN A 47 -20.04 5.48 -0.17
CA ASN A 47 -19.26 6.18 -1.21
C ASN A 47 -17.73 6.01 -1.04
N LEU A 48 -17.30 4.83 -0.59
CA LEU A 48 -15.89 4.46 -0.49
C LEU A 48 -15.51 3.53 -1.63
N GLU A 49 -14.31 3.74 -2.14
CA GLU A 49 -13.72 2.99 -3.23
C GLU A 49 -12.62 2.09 -2.71
N SER A 50 -12.63 0.82 -3.15
CA SER A 50 -11.55 -0.12 -2.83
C SER A 50 -10.23 0.37 -3.41
N PHE A 51 -9.14 0.20 -2.67
CA PHE A 51 -7.82 0.62 -3.13
C PHE A 51 -6.72 -0.33 -2.66
N LEU A 52 -5.56 -0.21 -3.26
CA LEU A 52 -4.33 -0.84 -2.82
C LEU A 52 -3.24 0.20 -2.57
N SER A 53 -2.27 -0.15 -1.73
CA SER A 53 -1.12 0.71 -1.43
C SER A 53 0.20 0.00 -1.73
N ILE A 54 1.09 0.74 -2.37
CA ILE A 54 2.44 0.31 -2.73
C ILE A 54 3.43 1.32 -2.17
N PRO A 55 4.28 0.97 -1.20
CA PRO A 55 5.37 1.85 -0.79
C PRO A 55 6.32 2.07 -1.97
N ILE A 56 6.63 3.33 -2.27
CA ILE A 56 7.53 3.70 -3.37
C ILE A 56 8.88 2.99 -3.24
N LYS A 57 9.39 2.92 -2.01
CA LYS A 57 10.68 2.30 -1.69
C LYS A 57 10.72 0.81 -2.03
N ILE A 58 9.60 0.08 -1.84
CA ILE A 58 9.53 -1.38 -2.00
C ILE A 58 8.99 -1.76 -3.38
N GLY A 59 8.01 -0.99 -3.89
CA GLY A 59 7.33 -1.22 -5.16
C GLY A 59 6.56 -2.54 -5.23
N LYS A 60 6.06 -3.00 -4.10
CA LYS A 60 5.19 -4.18 -4.00
C LYS A 60 3.91 -3.81 -3.28
N VAL A 61 2.82 -4.47 -3.65
CA VAL A 61 1.54 -4.31 -2.95
C VAL A 61 1.69 -4.85 -1.54
N ILE A 62 1.45 -4.00 -0.54
CA ILE A 62 1.50 -4.38 0.87
C ILE A 62 0.15 -4.30 1.56
N TYR A 63 -0.79 -3.59 0.96
CA TYR A 63 -2.09 -3.33 1.55
C TYR A 63 -3.17 -3.29 0.49
N ILE A 64 -4.30 -3.94 0.74
CA ILE A 64 -5.49 -3.91 -0.09
C ILE A 64 -6.68 -3.73 0.83
N ILE A 65 -7.49 -2.69 0.64
CA ILE A 65 -8.76 -2.54 1.32
C ILE A 65 -9.91 -2.67 0.32
N ILE A 66 -10.92 -3.42 0.71
CA ILE A 66 -12.04 -3.81 -0.14
C ILE A 66 -13.34 -3.31 0.50
N PHE A 67 -14.04 -2.43 -0.21
CA PHE A 67 -15.38 -1.94 0.10
C PHE A 67 -16.42 -2.41 -0.92
N ASP A 68 -16.05 -3.31 -1.82
CA ASP A 68 -16.92 -3.82 -2.89
C ASP A 68 -17.98 -4.78 -2.33
N GLU A 69 -19.22 -4.37 -2.34
CA GLU A 69 -20.38 -5.14 -1.85
C GLU A 69 -20.64 -6.43 -2.64
N ASN A 70 -20.05 -6.57 -3.83
CA ASN A 70 -20.13 -7.79 -4.63
C ASN A 70 -18.99 -8.78 -4.35
N PHE A 71 -17.97 -8.35 -3.59
CA PHE A 71 -16.88 -9.23 -3.21
C PHE A 71 -17.31 -10.15 -2.08
N LYS A 72 -16.98 -11.43 -2.21
CA LYS A 72 -17.21 -12.44 -1.18
C LYS A 72 -15.89 -13.04 -0.72
N LEU A 73 -15.51 -12.73 0.51
CA LEU A 73 -14.36 -13.37 1.11
C LEU A 73 -14.68 -14.85 1.38
N PHE A 74 -13.84 -15.76 0.87
CA PHE A 74 -14.04 -17.22 0.94
C PHE A 74 -15.33 -17.73 0.30
N ASN A 75 -15.97 -16.96 -0.59
CA ASN A 75 -17.27 -17.21 -1.19
C ASN A 75 -18.43 -17.24 -0.18
N GLU A 76 -18.27 -16.72 1.02
CA GLU A 76 -19.30 -16.75 2.06
C GLU A 76 -19.46 -15.45 2.86
N LEU A 77 -18.39 -14.70 3.12
CA LEU A 77 -18.47 -13.45 3.87
C LEU A 77 -18.67 -12.26 2.94
N GLU A 78 -19.64 -11.43 3.25
CA GLU A 78 -20.06 -10.28 2.45
C GLU A 78 -19.93 -8.98 3.24
N ILE A 79 -19.71 -7.87 2.55
CA ILE A 79 -19.81 -6.53 3.11
C ILE A 79 -21.27 -6.31 3.57
N TRP A 80 -21.46 -5.68 4.72
CA TRP A 80 -22.73 -5.45 5.44
C TRP A 80 -23.35 -6.70 6.09
N GLN A 81 -22.73 -7.86 5.98
CA GLN A 81 -23.13 -9.03 6.75
C GLN A 81 -22.91 -8.79 8.24
N GLU A 82 -23.82 -9.29 9.08
CA GLU A 82 -23.64 -9.30 10.54
C GLU A 82 -22.43 -10.15 10.92
N LEU A 83 -21.52 -9.59 11.73
CA LEU A 83 -20.36 -10.30 12.27
C LEU A 83 -20.76 -11.06 13.53
N THR A 84 -21.31 -12.25 13.36
CA THR A 84 -21.78 -13.11 14.45
C THR A 84 -20.61 -13.78 15.20
N ASP A 85 -20.87 -14.25 16.42
CA ASP A 85 -19.88 -15.00 17.20
C ASP A 85 -19.43 -16.28 16.48
N GLU A 86 -20.33 -16.95 15.75
CA GLU A 86 -20.00 -18.12 14.92
C GLU A 86 -18.95 -17.79 13.83
N ILE A 87 -19.08 -16.60 13.21
CA ILE A 87 -18.10 -16.12 12.23
C ILE A 87 -16.79 -15.81 12.93
N LYS A 88 -16.83 -15.13 14.07
CA LYS A 88 -15.62 -14.81 14.85
C LYS A 88 -14.86 -16.07 15.25
N GLU A 89 -15.56 -17.08 15.74
CA GLU A 89 -14.95 -18.37 16.10
C GLU A 89 -14.39 -19.10 14.88
N LYS A 90 -15.17 -19.19 13.76
CA LYS A 90 -14.76 -19.90 12.54
C LYS A 90 -13.47 -19.36 11.92
N TYR A 91 -13.29 -18.03 11.97
CA TYR A 91 -12.15 -17.32 11.40
C TYR A 91 -11.10 -16.94 12.45
N GLU A 92 -11.31 -17.35 13.71
CA GLU A 92 -10.44 -17.04 14.86
C GLU A 92 -10.16 -15.54 14.95
N LEU A 93 -11.24 -14.75 14.87
CA LEU A 93 -11.17 -13.29 14.92
C LEU A 93 -11.06 -12.80 16.37
N TYR A 94 -10.22 -11.80 16.57
CA TYR A 94 -10.11 -11.08 17.84
C TYR A 94 -10.03 -9.57 17.54
N TYR A 95 -10.58 -8.79 18.45
CA TYR A 95 -10.64 -7.34 18.32
C TYR A 95 -9.22 -6.75 18.46
N ASP A 96 -8.88 -5.79 17.60
CA ASP A 96 -7.65 -5.04 17.69
C ASP A 96 -7.85 -3.90 18.70
N GLU A 97 -7.13 -3.94 19.83
CA GLU A 97 -7.25 -2.92 20.86
C GLU A 97 -6.60 -1.58 20.45
N ASP A 98 -5.72 -1.62 19.44
CA ASP A 98 -4.99 -0.44 18.96
C ASP A 98 -5.70 0.26 17.78
N ASP A 99 -6.67 -0.41 17.13
CA ASP A 99 -7.36 0.11 15.94
C ASP A 99 -8.86 -0.16 16.04
N ASP A 100 -9.61 0.87 16.44
CA ASP A 100 -11.06 0.79 16.67
C ASP A 100 -11.80 0.26 15.42
N GLY A 101 -12.71 -0.68 15.65
CA GLY A 101 -13.53 -1.25 14.58
C GLY A 101 -12.81 -2.27 13.69
N ILE A 102 -11.66 -2.78 14.13
CA ILE A 102 -10.90 -3.79 13.39
C ILE A 102 -10.83 -5.12 14.14
N TYR A 103 -11.05 -6.21 13.41
CA TYR A 103 -10.81 -7.57 13.87
C TYR A 103 -9.65 -8.18 13.09
N LEU A 104 -8.71 -8.77 13.82
CA LEU A 104 -7.57 -9.52 13.28
C LEU A 104 -7.89 -11.01 13.27
N SER A 105 -7.35 -11.76 12.31
CA SER A 105 -7.51 -13.22 12.25
C SER A 105 -6.24 -13.94 12.68
N LYS A 106 -6.32 -14.81 13.68
CA LYS A 106 -5.22 -15.73 14.05
C LYS A 106 -5.00 -16.80 12.97
N LYS A 107 -6.06 -17.17 12.26
CA LYS A 107 -6.03 -18.19 11.22
C LYS A 107 -5.43 -17.70 9.90
N TYR A 108 -5.61 -16.43 9.58
CA TYR A 108 -5.19 -15.82 8.31
C TYR A 108 -4.36 -14.57 8.58
N LYS A 109 -3.04 -14.73 8.59
CA LYS A 109 -2.05 -13.75 9.04
C LYS A 109 -2.24 -12.31 8.53
N TYR A 110 -2.69 -12.14 7.30
CA TYR A 110 -2.81 -10.82 6.69
C TYR A 110 -4.25 -10.35 6.54
N LEU A 111 -5.21 -11.08 7.13
CA LEU A 111 -6.62 -10.70 7.08
C LEU A 111 -6.99 -9.87 8.28
N LYS A 112 -7.54 -8.70 7.98
CA LYS A 112 -8.28 -7.86 8.93
C LYS A 112 -9.70 -7.66 8.42
N ILE A 113 -10.66 -7.54 9.32
CA ILE A 113 -12.07 -7.27 9.01
C ILE A 113 -12.44 -5.97 9.71
N GLY A 114 -12.73 -4.93 8.93
CA GLY A 114 -13.28 -3.69 9.47
C GLY A 114 -14.78 -3.84 9.69
N VAL A 115 -15.26 -3.34 10.82
CA VAL A 115 -16.69 -3.34 11.17
C VAL A 115 -17.21 -1.92 11.30
N ASP A 116 -18.47 -1.73 10.92
CA ASP A 116 -19.21 -0.54 11.23
C ASP A 116 -19.70 -0.65 12.68
N GLU A 117 -19.14 0.13 13.56
CA GLU A 117 -19.57 0.22 14.96
C GLU A 117 -20.84 1.08 15.14
N GLY A 118 -21.46 1.51 14.01
CA GLY A 118 -22.62 2.40 13.98
C GLY A 118 -22.29 3.75 14.57
N TYR A 119 -22.22 4.74 13.76
CA TYR A 119 -22.24 6.14 14.20
C TYR A 119 -23.52 6.40 14.97
N GLY A 120 -23.49 6.17 16.26
CA GLY A 120 -24.58 6.37 17.17
C GLY A 120 -24.69 5.27 18.22
N ARG A 121 -23.70 5.14 19.10
CA ARG A 121 -24.01 4.76 20.48
C ARG A 121 -24.93 5.85 21.05
N ILE A 122 -26.14 5.92 20.54
CA ILE A 122 -27.23 6.54 21.28
C ILE A 122 -27.44 5.59 22.43
N GLU A 123 -27.06 6.02 23.65
CA GLU A 123 -27.34 5.32 24.89
C GLU A 123 -28.79 4.86 24.86
N GLY A 124 -29.04 3.55 24.79
CA GLY A 124 -30.39 3.00 24.82
C GLY A 124 -30.76 2.01 23.71
N PHE A 125 -30.01 1.89 22.63
CA PHE A 125 -30.25 0.86 21.61
C PHE A 125 -29.60 -0.46 22.03
N LYS A 126 -30.41 -1.40 22.50
CA LYS A 126 -29.99 -2.73 23.01
C LYS A 126 -29.64 -3.76 21.92
N ASP A 127 -29.85 -3.47 20.64
CA ASP A 127 -29.73 -4.43 19.53
C ASP A 127 -28.75 -3.96 18.45
N TYR A 128 -27.64 -3.33 18.86
CA TYR A 128 -26.60 -2.99 17.89
C TYR A 128 -25.86 -4.26 17.44
N LYS A 129 -25.87 -4.49 16.13
CA LYS A 129 -25.19 -5.61 15.50
C LYS A 129 -24.01 -5.08 14.70
N GLU A 130 -22.81 -5.52 15.06
CA GLU A 130 -21.61 -5.26 14.25
C GLU A 130 -21.80 -5.81 12.85
N ARG A 131 -21.48 -5.02 11.84
CA ARG A 131 -21.55 -5.45 10.45
C ARG A 131 -20.20 -5.29 9.78
N ILE A 132 -19.85 -6.25 8.93
CA ILE A 132 -18.64 -6.20 8.13
C ILE A 132 -18.72 -4.97 7.21
N PHE A 133 -17.76 -4.07 7.36
CA PHE A 133 -17.67 -2.83 6.62
C PHE A 133 -16.62 -2.91 5.51
N SER A 134 -15.51 -3.62 5.78
CA SER A 134 -14.42 -3.81 4.83
C SER A 134 -13.69 -5.13 5.06
N PHE A 135 -13.04 -5.62 4.01
CA PHE A 135 -11.99 -6.62 4.13
C PHE A 135 -10.65 -5.97 3.85
N ILE A 136 -9.66 -6.24 4.68
CA ILE A 136 -8.35 -5.64 4.60
C ILE A 136 -7.32 -6.77 4.51
N PHE A 137 -6.48 -6.73 3.49
CA PHE A 137 -5.29 -7.57 3.38
C PHE A 137 -4.08 -6.69 3.68
N ASP A 138 -3.42 -6.94 4.81
CA ASP A 138 -2.35 -6.09 5.31
C ASP A 138 -1.09 -6.93 5.60
N ALA A 139 -0.05 -6.66 4.82
CA ALA A 139 1.26 -7.29 4.95
C ALA A 139 2.36 -6.25 5.26
N GLN A 140 1.99 -5.09 5.81
CA GLN A 140 2.94 -3.99 6.06
C GLN A 140 4.12 -4.44 6.90
N GLU A 141 3.87 -5.17 7.98
CA GLU A 141 4.93 -5.63 8.88
C GLU A 141 5.94 -6.57 8.21
N ASP A 142 5.47 -7.48 7.36
CA ASP A 142 6.33 -8.50 6.75
C ASP A 142 7.07 -8.01 5.52
N ILE A 143 6.43 -7.19 4.68
CA ILE A 143 7.00 -6.76 3.41
C ILE A 143 7.93 -5.54 3.58
N CYS A 144 7.67 -4.68 4.56
CA CYS A 144 8.53 -3.53 4.84
C CYS A 144 9.96 -3.92 5.25
N TRP A 145 10.18 -5.13 5.76
CA TRP A 145 11.49 -5.60 6.18
C TRP A 145 12.30 -6.29 5.06
N ILE A 146 11.69 -6.64 3.92
CA ILE A 146 12.37 -7.24 2.77
C ILE A 146 12.96 -6.13 1.91
N LEU A 147 13.91 -5.38 2.45
CA LEU A 147 14.79 -4.53 1.65
C LEU A 147 15.90 -5.42 1.09
N GLN A 148 15.84 -5.74 -0.19
CA GLN A 148 17.00 -6.31 -0.87
C GLN A 148 18.14 -5.31 -0.77
N GLU A 149 19.27 -5.77 -0.22
CA GLU A 149 20.53 -5.04 -0.23
C GLU A 149 21.10 -5.04 -1.67
N ASP A 150 20.54 -4.21 -2.53
CA ASP A 150 21.16 -3.94 -3.81
C ASP A 150 22.35 -2.99 -3.59
N LYS A 151 23.55 -3.57 -3.61
CA LYS A 151 24.80 -2.81 -3.51
C LYS A 151 25.03 -2.04 -4.79
N ILE A 152 24.73 -0.77 -4.80
CA ILE A 152 25.26 0.15 -5.81
C ILE A 152 26.60 0.67 -5.36
N THR A 153 27.62 0.31 -6.10
CA THR A 153 28.98 0.87 -5.97
C THR A 153 29.06 2.23 -6.64
N ASN A 154 29.37 3.16 -5.94
CA ASN A 154 29.21 4.56 -5.84
C ASN A 154 30.05 5.51 -6.71
N TYR A 155 29.37 6.56 -7.18
CA TYR A 155 30.03 7.81 -7.56
C TYR A 155 30.02 8.88 -6.45
N LEU A 156 29.17 8.76 -5.47
CA LEU A 156 29.13 9.64 -4.31
C LEU A 156 29.80 8.87 -3.17
N GLU A 157 31.07 9.07 -2.97
CA GLU A 157 31.90 8.43 -1.95
C GLU A 157 31.10 7.95 -0.73
N CYS A 158 30.95 6.62 -0.60
CA CYS A 158 30.43 5.93 0.59
C CYS A 158 28.92 5.86 0.83
N LYS A 159 28.03 6.29 -0.06
CA LYS A 159 26.59 6.07 0.14
C LYS A 159 26.07 4.96 -0.76
N ASN A 160 25.54 3.91 -0.18
CA ASN A 160 24.83 2.88 -0.96
C ASN A 160 23.46 3.42 -1.42
N LEU A 161 22.84 2.79 -2.39
CA LEU A 161 21.56 3.21 -2.93
C LEU A 161 20.47 3.27 -1.86
N GLN A 162 20.54 2.37 -0.91
CA GLN A 162 19.59 2.30 0.20
C GLN A 162 19.69 3.52 1.11
N ASP A 163 20.90 4.00 1.38
CA ASP A 163 21.12 5.21 2.18
C ASP A 163 20.62 6.45 1.46
N ILE A 164 20.84 6.52 0.14
CA ILE A 164 20.32 7.61 -0.70
C ILE A 164 18.78 7.55 -0.71
N TYR A 165 18.19 6.39 -0.94
CA TYR A 165 16.74 6.23 -0.90
C TYR A 165 16.16 6.58 0.46
N SER A 166 16.78 6.13 1.55
CA SER A 166 16.34 6.44 2.91
C SER A 166 16.43 7.95 3.19
N SER A 167 17.54 8.58 2.81
CA SER A 167 17.71 10.02 2.99
C SER A 167 16.70 10.84 2.18
N LEU A 168 16.44 10.46 0.93
CA LEU A 168 15.41 11.09 0.09
C LEU A 168 14.00 10.87 0.67
N TYR A 169 13.75 9.69 1.17
CA TYR A 169 12.49 9.33 1.80
C TYR A 169 12.23 10.15 3.06
N ASP A 170 13.25 10.34 3.90
CA ASP A 170 13.15 11.11 5.13
C ASP A 170 13.12 12.62 4.88
N SER A 171 13.73 13.10 3.79
CA SER A 171 13.75 14.51 3.41
C SER A 171 12.43 15.04 2.85
N LYS A 172 11.43 14.19 2.63
CA LYS A 172 10.14 14.53 1.99
C LYS A 172 10.29 15.18 0.60
N THR A 173 11.38 14.92 -0.09
CA THR A 173 11.67 15.49 -1.42
C THR A 173 11.30 14.55 -2.57
N LEU A 174 10.79 13.36 -2.26
CA LEU A 174 10.35 12.42 -3.28
C LEU A 174 9.11 12.92 -3.99
N ASP A 175 9.12 12.78 -5.30
CA ASP A 175 7.99 13.03 -6.19
C ASP A 175 7.89 11.93 -7.23
N VAL A 176 6.72 11.67 -7.79
CA VAL A 176 6.49 10.59 -8.74
C VAL A 176 5.80 11.12 -9.98
N ASP A 177 6.37 10.80 -11.13
CA ASP A 177 5.76 11.00 -12.44
C ASP A 177 5.41 9.64 -13.03
N ILE A 178 4.13 9.31 -13.00
CA ILE A 178 3.65 8.00 -13.42
C ILE A 178 3.65 7.86 -14.94
N GLU A 179 3.39 8.94 -15.67
CA GLU A 179 3.42 8.91 -17.13
C GLU A 179 4.83 8.61 -17.63
N LYS A 180 5.84 9.23 -17.03
CA LYS A 180 7.25 8.96 -17.32
C LYS A 180 7.78 7.69 -16.65
N ARG A 181 7.03 7.13 -15.71
CA ARG A 181 7.43 6.00 -14.88
C ARG A 181 8.72 6.28 -14.11
N GLU A 182 8.78 7.45 -13.48
CA GLU A 182 9.96 7.95 -12.80
C GLU A 182 9.65 8.40 -11.38
N ILE A 183 10.63 8.23 -10.49
CA ILE A 183 10.67 8.79 -9.15
C ILE A 183 11.75 9.86 -9.14
N TYR A 184 11.42 11.02 -8.64
CA TYR A 184 12.35 12.13 -8.47
C TYR A 184 12.64 12.35 -7.00
N GLY A 185 13.86 12.67 -6.69
CA GLY A 185 14.26 13.08 -5.35
C GLY A 185 15.39 14.08 -5.39
N GLN A 186 15.48 14.92 -4.37
CA GLN A 186 16.59 15.86 -4.21
C GLN A 186 17.24 15.62 -2.86
N LEU A 187 18.56 15.47 -2.87
CA LEU A 187 19.38 15.39 -1.69
C LEU A 187 20.60 16.29 -1.91
N ASP A 188 20.76 17.26 -1.03
CA ASP A 188 21.76 18.33 -1.16
C ASP A 188 21.66 19.03 -2.53
N ASN A 189 22.75 19.14 -3.25
CA ASN A 189 22.82 19.74 -4.58
C ASN A 189 22.61 18.74 -5.73
N TYR A 190 22.04 17.57 -5.43
CA TYR A 190 21.83 16.53 -6.44
C TYR A 190 20.35 16.19 -6.60
N LYS A 191 19.93 16.13 -7.88
CA LYS A 191 18.64 15.57 -8.27
C LYS A 191 18.82 14.14 -8.75
N PHE A 192 18.09 13.23 -8.14
CA PHE A 192 18.07 11.81 -8.48
C PHE A 192 16.81 11.48 -9.29
N ILE A 193 16.97 10.68 -10.33
CA ILE A 193 15.88 10.15 -11.12
C ILE A 193 15.99 8.63 -11.11
N PHE A 194 14.95 7.97 -10.62
CA PHE A 194 14.88 6.51 -10.53
C PHE A 194 13.78 5.97 -11.44
N SER A 195 13.92 4.72 -11.83
CA SER A 195 12.82 3.98 -12.45
C SER A 195 11.73 3.67 -11.42
N LEU A 196 10.50 4.05 -11.69
CA LEU A 196 9.35 3.67 -10.87
C LEU A 196 9.13 2.15 -10.87
N LEU A 197 9.51 1.46 -11.95
CA LEU A 197 9.26 0.02 -12.12
C LEU A 197 10.31 -0.85 -11.45
N THR A 198 11.59 -0.46 -11.54
CA THR A 198 12.74 -1.25 -11.03
C THR A 198 13.43 -0.62 -9.85
N ARG A 199 13.18 0.68 -9.61
CA ARG A 199 13.85 1.54 -8.62
C ARG A 199 15.33 1.77 -8.88
N ASP A 200 15.84 1.35 -10.01
CA ASP A 200 17.20 1.65 -10.41
C ASP A 200 17.37 3.15 -10.66
N ILE A 201 18.56 3.66 -10.37
CA ILE A 201 18.91 5.04 -10.70
C ILE A 201 19.05 5.16 -12.22
N LYS A 202 18.24 6.04 -12.82
CA LYS A 202 18.34 6.39 -14.24
C LYS A 202 19.38 7.48 -14.48
N SER A 203 19.39 8.49 -13.62
CA SER A 203 20.34 9.59 -13.71
C SER A 203 20.48 10.33 -12.39
N ILE A 204 21.63 10.99 -12.21
CA ILE A 204 21.91 11.95 -11.15
C ILE A 204 22.34 13.24 -11.82
N GLN A 205 21.75 14.35 -11.46
CA GLN A 205 22.10 15.67 -11.96
C GLN A 205 22.63 16.53 -10.81
N ASN A 206 23.80 17.15 -10.99
CA ASN A 206 24.27 18.20 -10.10
C ASN A 206 23.49 19.49 -10.40
N LEU A 207 22.79 20.02 -9.42
CA LEU A 207 21.92 21.20 -9.58
C LEU A 207 22.70 22.51 -9.70
N GLU A 208 23.95 22.57 -9.22
CA GLU A 208 24.81 23.76 -9.34
C GLU A 208 25.42 23.88 -10.74
N THR A 209 25.90 22.77 -11.30
CA THR A 209 26.57 22.76 -12.60
C THR A 209 25.65 22.42 -13.75
N GLY A 210 24.50 21.79 -13.47
CA GLY A 210 23.59 21.24 -14.46
C GLY A 210 24.08 19.93 -15.11
N GLU A 211 25.25 19.45 -14.74
CA GLU A 211 25.88 18.25 -15.34
C GLU A 211 25.23 16.95 -14.84
N PHE A 212 25.12 15.99 -15.74
CA PHE A 212 24.68 14.63 -15.38
C PHE A 212 25.90 13.78 -14.99
N ILE A 213 25.78 13.12 -13.84
CA ILE A 213 26.78 12.20 -13.35
C ILE A 213 26.61 10.84 -14.04
N LYS A 214 27.68 10.33 -14.61
CA LYS A 214 27.69 8.98 -15.19
C LYS A 214 27.57 7.94 -14.09
N ILE A 215 26.55 7.09 -14.19
CA ILE A 215 26.36 5.95 -13.30
C ILE A 215 26.96 4.74 -13.99
N SER A 216 27.98 4.12 -13.40
CA SER A 216 28.44 2.79 -13.84
C SER A 216 27.91 1.76 -12.85
N LEU A 217 26.93 0.99 -13.28
CA LEU A 217 26.53 -0.23 -12.59
C LEU A 217 27.64 -1.27 -12.80
N LYS A 218 28.20 -1.78 -11.72
CA LYS A 218 29.10 -2.94 -11.74
C LYS A 218 28.34 -4.21 -11.42
#